data_c04b2354049e43778e06c4a72f6049fb
#
_entry.id   c04b2354049e43778e06c4a72f6049fb
#
_cell.length_a   1.000
_cell.length_b   1.000
_cell.length_c   1.000
_cell.angle_alpha   90.00
_cell.angle_beta   90.00
_cell.angle_gamma   90.00
#
_symmetry.space_group_name_H-M   'P 1'
#
loop_
_entity.id
_entity.type
_entity.pdbx_description
1 polymer ?
#
loop_
_entity_poly.entity_id
_entity_poly.type
_entity_poly.pdbx_seq_one_letter_code
_entity_poly.pdbx_strand_id
1 'polypeptide(L)'
;HRSRLRFAVMLLAGLLAAVASGLSGHWVEAPAIGWSSAALTYVLWVWIVIGPLDAAETRGHATNEDPSRRVTDLMILAANVASLAAVAAVVLDSHSNSGGSRLGGGLLALASVALSWMLVQTLFTVRYAGLYYSTEPRAGAAVGGIDFNQDEPPQYTDFAYLATSLGMTYQVSDTALK
;
A
#
# COMPACT_ATOMS: atom_id res chain seq x y z
N HIS A 1 -4.67 -12.92 -14.21
CA HIS A 1 -5.09 -11.83 -15.13
C HIS A 1 -5.55 -10.57 -14.39
N ARG A 2 -6.23 -10.66 -13.26
CA ARG A 2 -6.78 -9.50 -12.51
C ARG A 2 -5.70 -8.62 -11.89
N SER A 3 -4.64 -9.19 -11.36
CA SER A 3 -3.53 -8.40 -10.77
C SER A 3 -2.82 -7.54 -11.82
N ARG A 4 -2.58 -8.06 -13.03
CA ARG A 4 -1.97 -7.29 -14.12
C ARG A 4 -2.83 -6.11 -14.56
N LEU A 5 -4.15 -6.27 -14.55
CA LEU A 5 -5.08 -5.19 -14.87
C LEU A 5 -5.01 -4.07 -13.83
N ARG A 6 -4.97 -4.41 -12.53
CA ARG A 6 -4.84 -3.42 -11.45
C ARG A 6 -3.56 -2.59 -11.62
N PHE A 7 -2.43 -3.24 -11.91
CA PHE A 7 -1.16 -2.55 -12.16
C PHE A 7 -1.21 -1.66 -13.41
N ALA A 8 -1.81 -2.15 -14.49
CA ALA A 8 -1.93 -1.36 -15.71
C ALA A 8 -2.79 -0.10 -15.49
N VAL A 9 -3.92 -0.22 -14.79
CA VAL A 9 -4.80 0.92 -14.45
C VAL A 9 -4.09 1.89 -13.51
N MET A 10 -3.39 1.40 -12.49
CA MET A 10 -2.56 2.21 -11.59
C MET A 10 -1.54 3.05 -12.37
N LEU A 11 -0.75 2.40 -13.24
CA LEU A 11 0.28 3.07 -14.03
C LEU A 11 -0.33 4.08 -15.01
N LEU A 12 -1.43 3.73 -15.64
CA LEU A 12 -2.15 4.64 -16.56
C LEU A 12 -2.69 5.86 -15.83
N ALA A 13 -3.33 5.68 -14.68
CA ALA A 13 -3.84 6.78 -13.87
C ALA A 13 -2.71 7.73 -13.42
N GLY A 14 -1.58 7.16 -12.96
CA GLY A 14 -0.40 7.94 -12.58
C GLY A 14 0.20 8.71 -13.74
N LEU A 15 0.33 8.07 -14.90
CA LEU A 15 0.87 8.70 -16.10
C LEU A 15 -0.04 9.85 -16.59
N LEU A 16 -1.35 9.62 -16.63
CA LEU A 16 -2.32 10.65 -17.04
C LEU A 16 -2.28 11.85 -16.08
N ALA A 17 -2.21 11.61 -14.77
CA ALA A 17 -2.11 12.69 -13.78
C ALA A 17 -0.80 13.47 -13.90
N ALA A 18 0.33 12.79 -14.10
CA ALA A 18 1.62 13.44 -14.32
C ALA A 18 1.64 14.30 -15.59
N VAL A 19 1.13 13.76 -16.71
CA VAL A 19 1.05 14.49 -17.99
C VAL A 19 0.11 15.71 -17.86
N ALA A 20 -1.06 15.54 -17.25
CA ALA A 20 -2.00 16.64 -17.05
C ALA A 20 -1.39 17.77 -16.20
N SER A 21 -0.68 17.41 -15.12
CA SER A 21 0.04 18.37 -14.28
C SER A 21 1.14 19.10 -15.06
N GLY A 22 1.96 18.36 -15.82
CA GLY A 22 3.00 18.96 -16.66
C GLY A 22 2.44 19.92 -17.71
N LEU A 23 1.38 19.53 -18.42
CA LEU A 23 0.71 20.40 -19.41
C LEU A 23 0.10 21.66 -18.77
N SER A 24 -0.26 21.60 -17.49
CA SER A 24 -0.74 22.77 -16.71
C SER A 24 0.40 23.65 -16.18
N GLY A 25 1.65 23.38 -16.54
CA GLY A 25 2.82 24.17 -16.13
C GLY A 25 3.49 23.72 -14.83
N HIS A 26 2.98 22.69 -14.16
CA HIS A 26 3.49 22.17 -12.86
C HIS A 26 4.47 21.00 -13.05
N TRP A 27 5.50 21.21 -13.86
CA TRP A 27 6.46 20.15 -14.23
C TRP A 27 7.23 19.58 -13.03
N VAL A 28 7.55 20.42 -12.06
CA VAL A 28 8.31 20.00 -10.86
C VAL A 28 7.47 19.08 -9.96
N GLU A 29 6.17 19.35 -9.87
CA GLU A 29 5.22 18.59 -9.06
C GLU A 29 4.65 17.35 -9.77
N ALA A 30 4.74 17.30 -11.10
CA ALA A 30 4.16 16.26 -11.93
C ALA A 30 4.53 14.82 -11.52
N PRO A 31 5.79 14.50 -11.17
CA PRO A 31 6.14 13.16 -10.70
C PRO A 31 5.45 12.79 -9.39
N ALA A 32 5.36 13.73 -8.43
CA ALA A 32 4.71 13.49 -7.14
C ALA A 32 3.19 13.32 -7.29
N ILE A 33 2.55 14.12 -8.14
CA ILE A 33 1.12 14.01 -8.45
C ILE A 33 0.83 12.68 -9.16
N GLY A 34 1.66 12.30 -10.14
CA GLY A 34 1.53 11.04 -10.85
C GLY A 34 1.67 9.84 -9.93
N TRP A 35 2.69 9.85 -9.06
CA TRP A 35 2.89 8.79 -8.09
C TRP A 35 1.73 8.70 -7.09
N SER A 36 1.31 9.84 -6.51
CA SER A 36 0.20 9.89 -5.55
C SER A 36 -1.10 9.36 -6.15
N SER A 37 -1.39 9.73 -7.41
CA SER A 37 -2.56 9.24 -8.14
C SER A 37 -2.49 7.74 -8.41
N ALA A 38 -1.32 7.22 -8.75
CA ALA A 38 -1.09 5.78 -8.95
C ALA A 38 -1.31 5.02 -7.64
N ALA A 39 -0.66 5.45 -6.55
CA ALA A 39 -0.76 4.82 -5.24
C ALA A 39 -2.22 4.84 -4.72
N LEU A 40 -2.89 5.98 -4.82
CA LEU A 40 -4.30 6.12 -4.43
C LEU A 40 -5.21 5.17 -5.23
N THR A 41 -5.03 5.12 -6.56
CA THR A 41 -5.80 4.23 -7.42
C THR A 41 -5.64 2.77 -7.02
N TYR A 42 -4.42 2.33 -6.72
CA TYR A 42 -4.16 0.95 -6.29
C TYR A 42 -4.79 0.66 -4.93
N VAL A 43 -4.57 1.51 -3.94
CA VAL A 43 -5.10 1.35 -2.58
C VAL A 43 -6.63 1.29 -2.62
N LEU A 44 -7.28 2.26 -3.26
CA LEU A 44 -8.74 2.28 -3.37
C LEU A 44 -9.28 1.02 -4.06
N TRP A 45 -8.68 0.62 -5.19
CA TRP A 45 -9.12 -0.58 -5.90
C TRP A 45 -9.02 -1.83 -5.02
N VAL A 46 -7.88 -2.02 -4.36
CA VAL A 46 -7.70 -3.19 -3.50
C VAL A 46 -8.73 -3.18 -2.37
N TRP A 47 -8.89 -2.06 -1.66
CA TRP A 47 -9.82 -1.97 -0.52
C TRP A 47 -11.30 -2.10 -0.91
N ILE A 48 -11.72 -1.62 -2.09
CA ILE A 48 -13.08 -1.86 -2.62
C ILE A 48 -13.33 -3.36 -2.84
N VAL A 49 -12.29 -4.11 -3.22
CA VAL A 49 -12.42 -5.55 -3.49
C VAL A 49 -12.32 -6.37 -2.19
N ILE A 50 -11.32 -6.10 -1.34
CA ILE A 50 -11.04 -6.93 -0.16
C ILE A 50 -11.81 -6.49 1.09
N GLY A 51 -12.21 -5.22 1.17
CA GLY A 51 -12.85 -4.65 2.35
C GLY A 51 -14.19 -5.31 2.74
N PRO A 52 -15.06 -5.65 1.79
CA PRO A 52 -16.34 -6.30 2.11
C PRO A 52 -16.26 -7.82 2.31
N LEU A 53 -15.10 -8.46 2.07
CA LEU A 53 -14.98 -9.92 2.13
C LEU A 53 -15.02 -10.44 3.59
N ASP A 54 -15.86 -11.44 3.82
CA ASP A 54 -15.87 -12.18 5.08
C ASP A 54 -14.68 -13.16 5.20
N ALA A 55 -14.61 -13.92 6.31
CA ALA A 55 -13.52 -14.85 6.58
C ALA A 55 -13.42 -15.98 5.54
N ALA A 56 -14.55 -16.52 5.06
CA ALA A 56 -14.59 -17.60 4.09
C ALA A 56 -14.16 -17.10 2.69
N GLU A 57 -14.67 -15.93 2.31
CA GLU A 57 -14.33 -15.25 1.07
C GLU A 57 -12.85 -14.79 1.07
N THR A 58 -12.36 -14.29 2.21
CA THR A 58 -10.95 -13.92 2.42
C THR A 58 -10.04 -15.12 2.15
N ARG A 59 -10.35 -16.28 2.72
CA ARG A 59 -9.58 -17.51 2.47
C ARG A 59 -9.57 -17.89 0.99
N GLY A 60 -10.74 -17.89 0.34
CA GLY A 60 -10.84 -18.21 -1.08
C GLY A 60 -10.09 -17.21 -1.98
N HIS A 61 -10.16 -15.93 -1.66
CA HIS A 61 -9.48 -14.88 -2.39
C HIS A 61 -7.97 -14.92 -2.19
N ALA A 62 -7.49 -15.06 -0.94
CA ALA A 62 -6.08 -15.06 -0.58
C ALA A 62 -5.30 -16.22 -1.20
N THR A 63 -5.93 -17.40 -1.36
CA THR A 63 -5.30 -18.57 -2.00
C THR A 63 -5.21 -18.46 -3.52
N ASN A 64 -6.05 -17.65 -4.15
CA ASN A 64 -6.12 -17.53 -5.61
C ASN A 64 -5.43 -16.30 -6.19
N GLU A 65 -5.21 -15.25 -5.40
CA GLU A 65 -4.62 -13.97 -5.84
C GLU A 65 -3.35 -13.64 -5.05
N ASP A 66 -2.28 -14.41 -5.21
CA ASP A 66 -0.96 -14.03 -4.69
C ASP A 66 -0.25 -13.13 -5.72
N PRO A 67 -0.05 -11.82 -5.42
CA PRO A 67 0.85 -10.99 -6.22
C PRO A 67 2.25 -11.60 -6.15
N SER A 68 2.89 -11.81 -7.30
CA SER A 68 4.23 -12.39 -7.30
C SER A 68 5.16 -11.58 -6.38
N ARG A 69 5.95 -12.24 -5.55
CA ARG A 69 6.87 -11.60 -4.58
C ARG A 69 7.67 -10.47 -5.23
N ARG A 70 8.14 -10.67 -6.47
CA ARG A 70 8.91 -9.66 -7.21
C ARG A 70 8.13 -8.37 -7.46
N VAL A 71 6.85 -8.47 -7.77
CA VAL A 71 6.02 -7.28 -8.03
C VAL A 71 5.79 -6.51 -6.71
N THR A 72 5.49 -7.22 -5.62
CA THR A 72 5.33 -6.61 -4.31
C THR A 72 6.62 -5.92 -3.85
N ASP A 73 7.77 -6.59 -3.95
CA ASP A 73 9.07 -6.04 -3.56
C ASP A 73 9.43 -4.80 -4.40
N LEU A 74 9.15 -4.84 -5.71
CA LEU A 74 9.37 -3.70 -6.60
C LEU A 74 8.47 -2.50 -6.25
N MET A 75 7.21 -2.74 -5.90
CA MET A 75 6.29 -1.68 -5.49
C MET A 75 6.69 -1.05 -4.15
N ILE A 76 7.14 -1.86 -3.19
CA ILE A 76 7.67 -1.36 -1.92
C ILE A 76 8.89 -0.48 -2.17
N LEU A 77 9.82 -0.93 -3.03
CA LEU A 77 11.00 -0.15 -3.40
C LEU A 77 10.61 1.17 -4.08
N ALA A 78 9.68 1.12 -5.05
CA ALA A 78 9.18 2.30 -5.74
C ALA A 78 8.51 3.29 -4.77
N ALA A 79 7.71 2.79 -3.82
CA ALA A 79 7.07 3.61 -2.80
C ALA A 79 8.09 4.35 -1.92
N ASN A 80 9.15 3.66 -1.50
CA ASN A 80 10.22 4.26 -0.69
C ASN A 80 10.98 5.33 -1.49
N VAL A 81 11.36 5.03 -2.73
CA VAL A 81 12.07 6.01 -3.60
C VAL A 81 11.20 7.23 -3.88
N ALA A 82 9.91 7.04 -4.18
CA ALA A 82 8.98 8.14 -4.41
C ALA A 82 8.80 9.01 -3.17
N SER A 83 8.69 8.41 -1.98
CA SER A 83 8.61 9.15 -0.70
C SER A 83 9.86 9.99 -0.44
N LEU A 84 11.05 9.42 -0.64
CA LEU A 84 12.31 10.15 -0.49
C LEU A 84 12.43 11.29 -1.50
N ALA A 85 12.05 11.07 -2.75
CA ALA A 85 12.05 12.09 -3.79
C ALA A 85 11.08 13.24 -3.47
N ALA A 86 9.88 12.92 -2.94
CA ALA A 86 8.91 13.93 -2.51
C ALA A 86 9.44 14.81 -1.37
N VAL A 87 10.07 14.20 -0.36
CA VAL A 87 10.70 14.94 0.75
C VAL A 87 11.85 15.81 0.25
N ALA A 88 12.74 15.25 -0.60
CA ALA A 88 13.85 16.01 -1.19
C ALA A 88 13.35 17.21 -2.01
N ALA A 89 12.29 17.04 -2.80
CA ALA A 89 11.70 18.13 -3.58
C ALA A 89 11.21 19.28 -2.68
N VAL A 90 10.52 18.95 -1.56
CA VAL A 90 10.07 19.98 -0.60
C VAL A 90 11.23 20.70 0.05
N VAL A 91 12.28 19.98 0.46
CA VAL A 91 13.48 20.58 1.07
C VAL A 91 14.17 21.54 0.09
N LEU A 92 14.33 21.13 -1.16
CA LEU A 92 14.95 21.96 -2.19
C LEU A 92 14.09 23.19 -2.53
N ASP A 93 12.77 23.03 -2.67
CA ASP A 93 11.85 24.13 -2.97
C ASP A 93 11.76 25.13 -1.80
N SER A 94 11.95 24.69 -0.57
CA SER A 94 11.93 25.55 0.60
C SER A 94 13.03 26.62 0.59
N HIS A 95 14.09 26.45 -0.21
CA HIS A 95 15.18 27.40 -0.37
C HIS A 95 14.94 28.41 -1.49
N SER A 96 14.02 28.15 -2.42
CA SER A 96 13.83 28.92 -3.66
C SER A 96 12.58 29.77 -3.71
N ASN A 97 11.54 29.47 -2.94
CA ASN A 97 10.24 30.15 -3.03
C ASN A 97 9.73 30.65 -1.68
N SER A 98 9.08 31.81 -1.70
CA SER A 98 8.41 32.41 -0.54
C SER A 98 6.91 32.54 -0.80
N GLY A 99 6.09 32.02 0.11
CA GLY A 99 4.63 32.25 0.09
C GLY A 99 3.75 31.00 -0.13
N GLY A 100 2.58 31.20 -0.71
CA GLY A 100 1.52 30.18 -0.81
C GLY A 100 1.90 28.90 -1.58
N SER A 101 2.86 28.95 -2.50
CA SER A 101 3.36 27.75 -3.21
C SER A 101 4.07 26.75 -2.27
N ARG A 102 4.68 27.22 -1.19
CA ARG A 102 5.33 26.35 -0.18
C ARG A 102 4.34 25.45 0.54
N LEU A 103 3.15 25.98 0.88
CA LEU A 103 2.10 25.17 1.53
C LEU A 103 1.57 24.09 0.58
N GLY A 104 1.34 24.42 -0.69
CA GLY A 104 0.88 23.47 -1.69
C GLY A 104 1.86 22.32 -1.91
N GLY A 105 3.14 22.65 -2.12
CA GLY A 105 4.21 21.66 -2.27
C GLY A 105 4.40 20.79 -1.02
N GLY A 106 4.35 21.38 0.17
CA GLY A 106 4.45 20.67 1.45
C GLY A 106 3.30 19.70 1.67
N LEU A 107 2.07 20.09 1.36
CA LEU A 107 0.90 19.21 1.45
C LEU A 107 0.96 18.08 0.43
N LEU A 108 1.42 18.36 -0.80
CA LEU A 108 1.59 17.34 -1.82
C LEU A 108 2.64 16.30 -1.41
N ALA A 109 3.76 16.73 -0.84
CA ALA A 109 4.78 15.81 -0.36
C ALA A 109 4.27 14.97 0.82
N LEU A 110 3.59 15.59 1.78
CA LEU A 110 2.97 14.86 2.90
C LEU A 110 1.96 13.82 2.39
N ALA A 111 1.10 14.20 1.46
CA ALA A 111 0.14 13.29 0.84
C ALA A 111 0.83 12.15 0.09
N SER A 112 1.91 12.44 -0.65
CA SER A 112 2.70 11.43 -1.38
C SER A 112 3.33 10.41 -0.41
N VAL A 113 3.90 10.86 0.70
CA VAL A 113 4.46 9.99 1.73
C VAL A 113 3.38 9.15 2.40
N ALA A 114 2.26 9.75 2.79
CA ALA A 114 1.14 9.04 3.41
C ALA A 114 0.56 7.97 2.47
N LEU A 115 0.36 8.29 1.19
CA LEU A 115 -0.14 7.34 0.20
C LEU A 115 0.86 6.22 -0.08
N SER A 116 2.16 6.51 -0.11
CA SER A 116 3.21 5.49 -0.22
C SER A 116 3.18 4.54 0.98
N TRP A 117 3.03 5.08 2.19
CA TRP A 117 2.90 4.26 3.40
C TRP A 117 1.64 3.39 3.37
N MET A 118 0.48 3.95 3.01
CA MET A 118 -0.77 3.19 2.85
C MET A 118 -0.66 2.10 1.79
N LEU A 119 0.03 2.38 0.68
CA LEU A 119 0.30 1.39 -0.37
C LEU A 119 1.11 0.21 0.19
N VAL A 120 2.17 0.49 0.94
CA VAL A 120 3.00 -0.55 1.58
C VAL A 120 2.17 -1.39 2.55
N GLN A 121 1.35 -0.77 3.42
CA GLN A 121 0.49 -1.51 4.36
C GLN A 121 -0.55 -2.37 3.62
N THR A 122 -1.14 -1.85 2.55
CA THR A 122 -2.09 -2.61 1.72
C THR A 122 -1.42 -3.83 1.07
N LEU A 123 -0.19 -3.68 0.56
CA LEU A 123 0.57 -4.79 -0.01
C LEU A 123 0.89 -5.87 1.04
N PHE A 124 1.30 -5.45 2.25
CA PHE A 124 1.55 -6.40 3.34
C PHE A 124 0.28 -7.08 3.84
N THR A 125 -0.85 -6.37 3.89
CA THR A 125 -2.15 -6.96 4.23
C THR A 125 -2.49 -8.15 3.32
N VAL A 126 -2.43 -7.93 2.01
CA VAL A 126 -2.70 -9.00 1.02
C VAL A 126 -1.66 -10.12 1.12
N ARG A 127 -0.38 -9.77 1.31
CA ARG A 127 0.70 -10.74 1.45
C ARG A 127 0.57 -11.60 2.70
N TYR A 128 0.24 -11.01 3.85
CA TYR A 128 0.06 -11.77 5.11
C TYR A 128 -1.14 -12.71 5.01
N ALA A 129 -2.25 -12.27 4.43
CA ALA A 129 -3.39 -13.14 4.18
C ALA A 129 -3.03 -14.32 3.26
N GLY A 130 -2.30 -14.06 2.16
CA GLY A 130 -1.83 -15.11 1.26
C GLY A 130 -0.91 -16.12 1.95
N LEU A 131 0.07 -15.64 2.73
CA LEU A 131 0.99 -16.52 3.48
C LEU A 131 0.25 -17.34 4.54
N TYR A 132 -0.67 -16.72 5.27
CA TYR A 132 -1.46 -17.38 6.30
C TYR A 132 -2.28 -18.53 5.73
N TYR A 133 -3.03 -18.29 4.67
CA TYR A 133 -3.92 -19.27 4.08
C TYR A 133 -3.24 -20.27 3.14
N SER A 134 -2.01 -20.01 2.67
CA SER A 134 -1.22 -20.94 1.86
C SER A 134 -0.44 -21.96 2.69
N THR A 135 -0.31 -21.74 4.00
CA THR A 135 0.42 -22.65 4.89
C THR A 135 -0.47 -23.82 5.28
N GLU A 136 -0.07 -25.05 4.92
CA GLU A 136 -0.78 -26.26 5.36
C GLU A 136 -0.69 -26.41 6.89
N PRO A 137 -1.82 -26.75 7.56
CA PRO A 137 -1.83 -26.98 9.00
C PRO A 137 -0.90 -28.16 9.34
N ARG A 138 0.19 -27.91 10.05
CA ARG A 138 0.96 -28.97 10.68
C ARG A 138 0.28 -29.40 11.97
N ALA A 139 0.24 -30.71 12.27
CA ALA A 139 -0.35 -31.21 13.48
C ALA A 139 0.26 -30.52 14.71
N GLY A 140 -0.57 -29.81 15.48
CA GLY A 140 -0.18 -29.12 16.72
C GLY A 140 0.36 -27.68 16.53
N ALA A 141 0.42 -27.13 15.30
CA ALA A 141 0.77 -25.74 15.05
C ALA A 141 -0.47 -24.90 14.70
N ALA A 142 -0.47 -23.61 15.08
CA ALA A 142 -1.49 -22.69 14.62
C ALA A 142 -1.47 -22.57 13.10
N VAL A 143 -2.63 -22.48 12.48
CA VAL A 143 -2.75 -22.27 11.04
C VAL A 143 -2.05 -20.96 10.69
N GLY A 144 -1.14 -20.99 9.70
CA GLY A 144 -0.45 -19.79 9.22
C GLY A 144 0.60 -19.15 10.13
N GLY A 145 0.89 -19.75 11.31
CA GLY A 145 1.96 -19.27 12.22
C GLY A 145 1.65 -17.95 12.95
N ILE A 146 0.44 -17.41 12.83
CA ILE A 146 -0.03 -16.22 13.54
C ILE A 146 -1.30 -16.61 14.31
N ASP A 147 -1.33 -16.30 15.59
CA ASP A 147 -2.51 -16.45 16.43
C ASP A 147 -3.14 -15.06 16.63
N PHE A 148 -4.33 -14.88 16.09
CA PHE A 148 -5.10 -13.65 16.23
C PHE A 148 -5.92 -13.58 17.51
N ASN A 149 -5.80 -14.59 18.38
CA ASN A 149 -6.54 -14.69 19.66
C ASN A 149 -8.07 -14.54 19.49
N GLN A 150 -8.60 -15.15 18.42
CA GLN A 150 -10.02 -15.16 18.09
C GLN A 150 -10.47 -16.54 17.64
N ASP A 151 -11.75 -16.88 17.83
CA ASP A 151 -12.31 -18.18 17.46
C ASP A 151 -12.62 -18.27 15.95
N GLU A 152 -12.91 -17.13 15.31
CA GLU A 152 -13.24 -17.06 13.89
C GLU A 152 -11.98 -16.96 13.03
N PRO A 153 -12.00 -17.51 11.78
CA PRO A 153 -10.91 -17.34 10.85
C PRO A 153 -10.68 -15.86 10.52
N PRO A 154 -9.41 -15.41 10.39
CA PRO A 154 -9.12 -14.00 10.19
C PRO A 154 -9.57 -13.48 8.82
N GLN A 155 -10.06 -12.24 8.82
CA GLN A 155 -10.46 -11.48 7.63
C GLN A 155 -9.33 -10.56 7.16
N TYR A 156 -9.49 -9.92 6.00
CA TYR A 156 -8.51 -8.94 5.52
C TYR A 156 -8.31 -7.76 6.47
N THR A 157 -9.32 -7.38 7.24
CA THR A 157 -9.22 -6.33 8.28
C THR A 157 -8.26 -6.70 9.40
N ASP A 158 -8.19 -7.99 9.79
CA ASP A 158 -7.28 -8.46 10.84
C ASP A 158 -5.83 -8.43 10.34
N PHE A 159 -5.61 -8.83 9.08
CA PHE A 159 -4.30 -8.70 8.44
C PHE A 159 -3.90 -7.23 8.21
N ALA A 160 -4.85 -6.34 7.96
CA ALA A 160 -4.59 -4.91 7.85
C ALA A 160 -4.19 -4.31 9.20
N TYR A 161 -4.87 -4.70 10.27
CA TYR A 161 -4.49 -4.32 11.63
C TYR A 161 -3.07 -4.75 11.95
N LEU A 162 -2.73 -6.02 11.66
CA LEU A 162 -1.38 -6.54 11.85
C LEU A 162 -0.35 -5.77 11.03
N ALA A 163 -0.59 -5.58 9.71
CA ALA A 163 0.32 -4.88 8.82
C ALA A 163 0.55 -3.44 9.30
N THR A 164 -0.51 -2.72 9.63
CA THR A 164 -0.45 -1.33 10.10
C THR A 164 0.28 -1.22 11.44
N SER A 165 0.01 -2.12 12.38
CA SER A 165 0.67 -2.14 13.69
C SER A 165 2.16 -2.38 13.56
N LEU A 166 2.57 -3.36 12.74
CA LEU A 166 3.99 -3.60 12.43
C LEU A 166 4.62 -2.41 11.70
N GLY A 167 3.89 -1.80 10.76
CA GLY A 167 4.36 -0.62 10.00
C GLY A 167 4.54 0.63 10.85
N MET A 168 3.82 0.73 11.97
CA MET A 168 4.01 1.78 12.98
C MET A 168 5.02 1.40 14.07
N THR A 169 5.69 0.24 13.96
CA THR A 169 6.57 -0.31 14.99
C THR A 169 5.89 -0.47 16.36
N TYR A 170 4.57 -0.64 16.36
CA TYR A 170 3.78 -0.83 17.55
C TYR A 170 3.78 -2.29 17.99
N GLN A 171 3.94 -2.53 19.29
CA GLN A 171 3.89 -3.89 19.82
C GLN A 171 2.44 -4.39 19.74
N VAL A 172 2.22 -5.43 18.94
CA VAL A 172 0.91 -6.09 18.82
C VAL A 172 0.79 -7.06 20.00
N SER A 173 -0.01 -6.69 21.00
CA SER A 173 -0.24 -7.54 22.19
C SER A 173 -1.30 -8.62 21.94
N ASP A 174 -2.12 -8.45 20.91
CA ASP A 174 -3.31 -9.27 20.65
C ASP A 174 -3.04 -10.41 19.67
N THR A 175 -1.85 -10.45 19.07
CA THR A 175 -1.42 -11.50 18.16
C THR A 175 -0.09 -12.09 18.61
N ALA A 176 0.05 -13.40 18.53
CA ALA A 176 1.29 -14.11 18.84
C ALA A 176 1.80 -14.86 17.60
N LEU A 177 3.11 -14.78 17.36
CA LEU A 177 3.79 -15.65 16.39
C LEU A 177 4.04 -17.01 17.06
N LYS A 178 3.65 -18.11 16.43
CA LYS A 178 3.85 -19.49 16.89
C LYS A 178 4.70 -20.28 15.92
#